data_a1715f78b537e22f5866b542fc75ba16
#
_entry.id   a1715f78b537e22f5866b542fc75ba16
#
_cell.length_a   1.000
_cell.length_b   1.000
_cell.length_c   1.000
_cell.angle_alpha   90.00
_cell.angle_beta   90.00
_cell.angle_gamma   90.00
#
_symmetry.space_group_name_H-M   'P 1'
#
loop_
_entity.id
_entity.type
_entity.pdbx_description
1 polymer ?
#
loop_
_entity_poly.entity_id
_entity_poly.type
_entity_poly.pdbx_seq_one_letter_code
_entity_poly.pdbx_strand_id
1 'polypeptide(L)' 'MKKFAERLKEIRLEKNVTRKSLALNLEVSERLISYWENDERECSFEMLIKIADFFDVSVDYLLGRTEY' A
#
# COMPACT_ATOMS: atom_id res chain seq x y z
N MET A 1 2.25 -11.31 -2.65
CA MET A 1 1.47 -10.69 -1.54
C MET A 1 0.10 -10.22 -2.02
N LYS A 2 -0.77 -11.18 -2.26
CA LYS A 2 -2.09 -10.88 -2.82
C LYS A 2 -2.96 -10.03 -1.88
N LYS A 3 -2.98 -10.37 -0.59
CA LYS A 3 -3.75 -9.58 0.38
C LYS A 3 -3.22 -8.15 0.51
N PHE A 4 -1.92 -8.00 0.44
CA PHE A 4 -1.32 -6.67 0.45
C PHE A 4 -1.83 -5.84 -0.73
N ALA A 5 -1.85 -6.41 -1.93
CA ALA A 5 -2.31 -5.72 -3.13
C ALA A 5 -3.75 -5.23 -2.95
N GLU A 6 -4.63 -6.11 -2.47
CA GLU A 6 -6.03 -5.79 -2.23
C GLU A 6 -6.19 -4.71 -1.16
N ARG A 7 -5.50 -4.88 -0.02
CA ARG A 7 -5.60 -3.95 1.11
C ARG A 7 -5.06 -2.58 0.77
N LEU A 8 -3.94 -2.53 0.04
CA LEU A 8 -3.36 -1.26 -0.37
C LEU A 8 -4.33 -0.47 -1.24
N LYS A 9 -4.91 -1.13 -2.23
CA LYS A 9 -5.87 -0.48 -3.12
C LYS A 9 -7.12 -0.03 -2.36
N GLU A 10 -7.66 -0.89 -1.50
CA GLU A 10 -8.85 -0.59 -0.70
C GLU A 10 -8.62 0.62 0.20
N ILE A 11 -7.53 0.64 0.96
CA ILE A 11 -7.28 1.75 1.90
C ILE A 11 -7.01 3.05 1.15
N ARG A 12 -6.31 2.96 0.02
CA ARG A 12 -6.03 4.15 -0.80
C ARG A 12 -7.33 4.78 -1.29
N LEU A 13 -8.24 3.97 -1.83
CA LEU A 13 -9.53 4.45 -2.33
C LEU A 13 -10.41 4.96 -1.20
N GLU A 14 -10.43 4.25 -0.09
CA GLU A 14 -11.21 4.66 1.08
C GLU A 14 -10.81 6.03 1.60
N LYS A 15 -9.51 6.30 1.60
CA LYS A 15 -8.96 7.57 2.07
C LYS A 15 -8.92 8.66 0.98
N ASN A 16 -9.42 8.34 -0.21
CA ASN A 16 -9.42 9.27 -1.36
C ASN A 16 -8.03 9.75 -1.74
N VAL A 17 -7.05 8.86 -1.65
CA VAL A 17 -5.66 9.16 -2.00
C VAL A 17 -5.41 8.66 -3.42
N THR A 18 -4.88 9.53 -4.28
CA THR A 18 -4.53 9.14 -5.65
C THR A 18 -3.19 8.39 -5.63
N ARG A 19 -2.95 7.57 -6.68
CA ARG A 19 -1.65 6.93 -6.84
C ARG A 19 -0.54 7.96 -6.91
N LYS A 20 -0.79 9.07 -7.58
CA LYS A 20 0.19 10.16 -7.71
C LYS A 20 0.56 10.73 -6.34
N SER A 21 -0.42 11.02 -5.51
CA SER A 21 -0.19 11.55 -4.18
C SER A 21 0.57 10.55 -3.31
N LEU A 22 0.15 9.29 -3.35
CA LEU A 22 0.82 8.24 -2.59
C LEU A 22 2.27 8.08 -3.03
N ALA A 23 2.50 8.07 -4.35
CA ALA A 23 3.85 7.96 -4.91
C ALA A 23 4.75 9.09 -4.43
N LEU A 24 4.24 10.32 -4.43
CA LEU A 24 4.99 11.48 -3.94
C LEU A 24 5.36 11.33 -2.46
N ASN A 25 4.43 10.88 -1.64
CA ASN A 25 4.66 10.72 -0.22
C ASN A 25 5.62 9.57 0.11
N LEU A 26 5.61 8.53 -0.69
CA LEU A 26 6.50 7.39 -0.50
C LEU A 26 7.81 7.51 -1.27
N GLU A 27 7.94 8.56 -2.08
CA GLU A 27 9.13 8.80 -2.92
C GLU A 27 9.39 7.65 -3.91
N VAL A 28 8.33 7.17 -4.52
CA VAL A 28 8.39 6.11 -5.55
C VAL A 28 7.60 6.56 -6.76
N SER A 29 7.65 5.77 -7.84
CA SER A 29 6.88 6.06 -9.05
C SER A 29 5.44 5.59 -8.91
N GLU A 30 4.53 6.21 -9.66
CA GLU A 30 3.14 5.74 -9.72
C GLU A 30 3.07 4.33 -10.31
N ARG A 31 3.97 4.01 -11.23
CA ARG A 31 4.05 2.69 -11.83
C ARG A 31 4.31 1.62 -10.76
N LEU A 32 5.19 1.92 -9.81
CA LEU A 32 5.49 0.97 -8.74
C LEU A 32 4.26 0.74 -7.87
N ILE A 33 3.50 1.79 -7.57
CA ILE A 33 2.23 1.65 -6.84
C ILE A 33 1.29 0.70 -7.61
N SER A 34 1.18 0.90 -8.92
CA SER A 34 0.33 0.04 -9.75
C SER A 34 0.77 -1.42 -9.72
N TYR A 35 2.08 -1.67 -9.77
CA TYR A 35 2.61 -3.04 -9.67
C TYR A 35 2.21 -3.69 -8.36
N TRP A 36 2.28 -2.94 -7.25
CA TRP A 36 1.88 -3.46 -5.95
C TRP A 36 0.39 -3.77 -5.90
N GLU A 37 -0.44 -2.87 -6.40
CA GLU A 37 -1.91 -3.02 -6.36
C GLU A 37 -2.41 -4.12 -7.30
N ASN A 38 -1.65 -4.42 -8.34
CA ASN A 38 -1.99 -5.48 -9.29
C ASN A 38 -1.34 -6.81 -8.95
N ASP A 39 -0.70 -6.89 -7.79
CA ASP A 39 -0.01 -8.10 -7.34
C ASP A 39 1.08 -8.56 -8.30
N GLU A 40 1.72 -7.59 -8.97
CA GLU A 40 2.79 -7.87 -9.94
C GLU A 40 4.19 -7.79 -9.32
N ARG A 41 4.31 -7.11 -8.18
CA ARG A 41 5.56 -7.00 -7.43
C ARG A 41 5.26 -6.89 -5.95
N GLU A 42 6.18 -7.40 -5.15
CA GLU A 42 6.14 -7.24 -3.71
C GLU A 42 6.92 -5.99 -3.32
N CYS A 43 6.58 -5.39 -2.20
CA CYS A 43 7.34 -4.27 -1.68
C CYS A 43 8.32 -4.75 -0.60
N SER A 44 9.33 -3.93 -0.31
CA SER A 44 10.26 -4.23 0.76
C SER A 44 9.59 -4.08 2.12
N PHE A 45 10.20 -4.65 3.15
CA PHE A 45 9.69 -4.48 4.52
C PHE A 45 9.70 -3.01 4.92
N GLU A 46 10.73 -2.26 4.55
CA GLU A 46 10.80 -0.83 4.86
C GLU A 46 9.65 -0.08 4.22
N MET A 47 9.34 -0.38 2.97
CA MET A 47 8.23 0.26 2.26
C MET A 47 6.89 -0.13 2.87
N LEU A 48 6.75 -1.39 3.27
CA LEU A 48 5.54 -1.87 3.93
C LEU A 48 5.25 -1.06 5.20
N ILE A 49 6.30 -0.80 6.00
CA ILE A 49 6.18 0.00 7.21
C ILE A 49 5.81 1.45 6.87
N LYS A 50 6.44 2.02 5.84
CA LYS A 50 6.10 3.39 5.39
C LYS A 50 4.66 3.52 4.96
N ILE A 51 4.15 2.54 4.23
CA ILE A 51 2.75 2.54 3.79
C ILE A 51 1.82 2.45 4.99
N ALA A 52 2.12 1.56 5.93
CA ALA A 52 1.32 1.40 7.14
C ALA A 52 1.27 2.71 7.93
N ASP A 53 2.41 3.35 8.09
CA ASP A 53 2.50 4.63 8.81
C ASP A 53 1.73 5.73 8.08
N PHE A 54 1.84 5.78 6.77
CA PHE A 54 1.16 6.80 5.97
C PHE A 54 -0.37 6.72 6.14
N PHE A 55 -0.91 5.52 6.12
CA PHE A 55 -2.35 5.31 6.24
C PHE A 55 -2.82 5.11 7.69
N ASP A 56 -1.90 5.11 8.63
CA ASP A 56 -2.20 4.88 10.05
C ASP A 56 -2.92 3.54 10.26
N VAL A 57 -2.41 2.51 9.63
CA VAL A 57 -2.89 1.14 9.80
C VAL A 57 -1.72 0.25 10.20
N SER A 58 -2.02 -0.95 10.68
CA SER A 58 -0.96 -1.89 11.05
C SER A 58 -0.40 -2.60 9.82
N VAL A 59 0.84 -3.07 9.92
CA VAL A 59 1.42 -3.95 8.90
C VAL A 59 0.59 -5.22 8.79
N ASP A 60 0.10 -5.74 9.92
CA ASP A 60 -0.76 -6.93 9.91
C ASP A 60 -2.02 -6.71 9.07
N TYR A 61 -2.63 -5.53 9.16
CA TYR A 61 -3.77 -5.20 8.31
C TYR A 61 -3.40 -5.29 6.83
N LEU A 62 -2.27 -4.67 6.46
CA LEU A 62 -1.83 -4.67 5.05
C LEU A 62 -1.53 -6.09 4.55
N LEU A 63 -1.07 -6.96 5.41
CA LEU A 63 -0.78 -8.35 5.05
C LEU A 63 -2.02 -9.25 5.09
N GLY A 64 -3.16 -8.71 5.49
CA GLY A 64 -4.39 -9.46 5.57
C GLY A 64 -4.48 -10.40 6.76
N ARG A 65 -3.68 -10.16 7.80
CA ARG A 65 -3.66 -10.99 9.01
C ARG A 65 -4.69 -10.54 10.06
N THR A 66 -5.22 -9.34 9.88
CA THR A 66 -6.24 -8.79 10.78
C THR A 66 -7.16 -7.88 9.96
N GLU A 67 -8.33 -7.59 10.49
CA GLU A 67 -9.30 -6.69 9.87
C GLU A 67 -9.00 -5.22 10.19
N TYR A 68 -8.02 -4.94 11.04
CA TYR A 68 -7.72 -3.57 11.48
C TYR A 68 -6.35 -3.09 11.04
#